data_01de9cb0caa5079e610cd12874bb3c68
#
_entry.id   01de9cb0caa5079e610cd12874bb3c68
#
_cell.length_a   1.000
_cell.length_b   1.000
_cell.length_c   1.000
_cell.angle_alpha   90.00
_cell.angle_beta   90.00
_cell.angle_gamma   90.00
#
_symmetry.space_group_name_H-M   'P 1'
#
loop_
_entity.id
_entity.type
_entity.pdbx_description
1 polymer ?
#
loop_
_entity_poly.entity_id
_entity_poly.type
_entity_poly.pdbx_seq_one_letter_code
_entity_poly.pdbx_strand_id
1 'polypeptide(L)'
;MTNQQKFDRLRKLLDEASVYARAVGKLEFDMQCCAPKDGMEQAGVDMAVLSDRHFRLTHTKRYAQLVTELHADSEELTPVQKKVVEHLYEAWEKEKNIPAKLNYEMSLAYNRAYSKWLEAKQAADFSLFRDSLAEIISYTHKALDLRENKKPTYYDALLDDTEKGGSIAQLDAFFDALRARIVPLVRRIQAEGKPIRTDFMSRPCPIPQQEAFSRYLLELEGLKQDALVLMTTEHPFTTNFGPRDVRVTTHYYENNFVSNIFTTLHEGGHALFMQNEPEEFYREHAANSMTNGMHECISRFYENLIGRSEAFVHFIYPKLQELSGGTFADVSERQLYEAVNAAAPGLNRCNADELTYCLHIMIRYELEKAFMNGEITVDEIPALWNRKYQDYLGVAVPDDAQGCLQDVHWTMPAGYFPSYALGSAYGVQILRTMEKDFDVFACAAKGDLLPIRDWLKAHVFSIASVTTPDEWIRAITGESLNPDYFLTYLEKKFSALYALT
;
A
#
# COMPACT_ATOMS: atom_id res chain seq x y z
N MET A 1 -13.26 39.73 3.57
CA MET A 1 -11.96 38.98 3.74
C MET A 1 -11.51 38.57 2.35
N THR A 2 -10.21 38.73 2.06
CA THR A 2 -9.61 38.18 0.84
C THR A 2 -9.57 36.65 0.93
N ASN A 3 -9.39 35.96 -0.19
CA ASN A 3 -9.28 34.49 -0.18
C ASN A 3 -8.03 34.03 0.57
N GLN A 4 -6.91 34.75 0.48
CA GLN A 4 -5.74 34.46 1.31
C GLN A 4 -6.03 34.55 2.82
N GLN A 5 -6.80 35.57 3.25
CA GLN A 5 -7.19 35.68 4.67
C GLN A 5 -8.14 34.56 5.12
N LYS A 6 -9.03 34.06 4.22
CA LYS A 6 -9.87 32.90 4.50
C LYS A 6 -9.01 31.64 4.62
N PHE A 7 -8.07 31.44 3.69
CA PHE A 7 -7.16 30.29 3.73
C PHE A 7 -6.28 30.30 5.00
N ASP A 8 -5.74 31.46 5.40
CA ASP A 8 -4.99 31.59 6.64
C ASP A 8 -5.80 31.22 7.89
N ARG A 9 -7.12 31.46 7.87
CA ARG A 9 -8.01 30.99 8.94
C ARG A 9 -8.29 29.48 8.88
N LEU A 10 -8.45 28.94 7.69
CA LEU A 10 -8.61 27.51 7.46
C LEU A 10 -7.32 26.79 7.92
N ARG A 11 -6.15 27.27 7.51
CA ARG A 11 -4.85 26.73 7.90
C ARG A 11 -4.67 26.67 9.43
N LYS A 12 -5.07 27.71 10.17
CA LYS A 12 -5.04 27.69 11.64
C LYS A 12 -5.90 26.57 12.26
N LEU A 13 -7.05 26.27 11.66
CA LEU A 13 -7.86 25.13 12.11
C LEU A 13 -7.18 23.79 11.79
N LEU A 14 -6.55 23.67 10.62
CA LEU A 14 -5.78 22.50 10.20
C LEU A 14 -4.53 22.32 11.06
N ASP A 15 -3.81 23.41 11.39
CA ASP A 15 -2.65 23.40 12.29
C ASP A 15 -3.03 22.81 13.67
N GLU A 16 -4.15 23.28 14.24
CA GLU A 16 -4.64 22.78 15.51
C GLU A 16 -5.12 21.32 15.40
N ALA A 17 -5.90 20.99 14.38
CA ALA A 17 -6.39 19.64 14.15
C ALA A 17 -5.24 18.63 13.96
N SER A 18 -4.19 19.02 13.22
CA SER A 18 -3.03 18.16 12.98
C SER A 18 -2.23 17.82 14.26
N VAL A 19 -2.30 18.66 15.30
CA VAL A 19 -1.69 18.33 16.61
C VAL A 19 -2.38 17.12 17.23
N TYR A 20 -3.72 17.10 17.20
CA TYR A 20 -4.49 15.96 17.73
C TYR A 20 -4.30 14.72 16.88
N ALA A 21 -4.31 14.84 15.55
CA ALA A 21 -4.06 13.72 14.63
C ALA A 21 -2.68 13.09 14.88
N ARG A 22 -1.62 13.91 15.00
CA ARG A 22 -0.28 13.40 15.33
C ARG A 22 -0.21 12.76 16.71
N ALA A 23 -0.94 13.27 17.69
CA ALA A 23 -0.97 12.66 19.03
C ALA A 23 -1.66 11.28 19.00
N VAL A 24 -2.78 11.15 18.29
CA VAL A 24 -3.47 9.87 18.05
C VAL A 24 -2.53 8.89 17.35
N GLY A 25 -1.93 9.28 16.24
CA GLY A 25 -1.01 8.39 15.51
C GLY A 25 0.22 7.96 16.32
N LYS A 26 0.73 8.82 17.23
CA LYS A 26 1.81 8.42 18.15
C LYS A 26 1.35 7.40 19.19
N LEU A 27 0.13 7.51 19.69
CA LEU A 27 -0.46 6.50 20.59
C LEU A 27 -0.73 5.19 19.85
N GLU A 28 -1.21 5.26 18.60
CA GLU A 28 -1.38 4.07 17.75
C GLU A 28 -0.06 3.35 17.52
N PHE A 29 1.00 4.10 17.20
CA PHE A 29 2.34 3.53 17.05
C PHE A 29 2.84 2.89 18.36
N ASP A 30 2.67 3.59 19.50
CA ASP A 30 3.05 3.09 20.80
C ASP A 30 2.32 1.78 21.16
N MET A 31 1.00 1.73 20.94
CA MET A 31 0.19 0.53 21.15
C MET A 31 0.64 -0.67 20.32
N GLN A 32 1.12 -0.45 19.11
CA GLN A 32 1.58 -1.53 18.23
C GLN A 32 3.00 -2.00 18.53
N CYS A 33 3.87 -1.13 19.05
CA CYS A 33 5.31 -1.39 19.17
C CYS A 33 5.82 -1.53 20.60
N CYS A 34 5.24 -0.82 21.57
CA CYS A 34 5.86 -0.61 22.88
C CYS A 34 4.92 -0.79 24.05
N ALA A 35 3.63 -0.45 23.92
CA ALA A 35 2.71 -0.40 25.04
C ALA A 35 2.50 -1.77 25.70
N PRO A 36 2.56 -1.85 27.03
CA PRO A 36 2.17 -3.06 27.72
C PRO A 36 0.67 -3.35 27.52
N LYS A 37 0.32 -4.65 27.43
CA LYS A 37 -1.06 -5.09 27.15
C LYS A 37 -2.10 -4.48 28.12
N ASP A 38 -1.76 -4.37 29.39
CA ASP A 38 -2.66 -3.82 30.42
C ASP A 38 -2.87 -2.30 30.26
N GLY A 39 -2.01 -1.59 29.53
CA GLY A 39 -2.15 -0.16 29.22
C GLY A 39 -3.01 0.16 28.00
N MET A 40 -3.34 -0.83 27.18
CA MET A 40 -4.00 -0.61 25.87
C MET A 40 -5.41 -0.03 26.01
N GLU A 41 -6.17 -0.42 27.05
CA GLU A 41 -7.51 0.12 27.29
C GLU A 41 -7.48 1.63 27.56
N GLN A 42 -6.55 2.08 28.43
CA GLN A 42 -6.39 3.51 28.73
C GLN A 42 -5.92 4.29 27.50
N ALA A 43 -4.97 3.76 26.74
CA ALA A 43 -4.52 4.39 25.49
C ALA A 43 -5.69 4.54 24.49
N GLY A 44 -6.55 3.54 24.37
CA GLY A 44 -7.77 3.61 23.54
C GLY A 44 -8.73 4.73 23.98
N VAL A 45 -8.92 4.93 25.30
CA VAL A 45 -9.72 6.06 25.84
C VAL A 45 -9.08 7.40 25.49
N ASP A 46 -7.76 7.53 25.68
CA ASP A 46 -7.04 8.77 25.37
C ASP A 46 -7.13 9.11 23.88
N MET A 47 -6.96 8.11 22.99
CA MET A 47 -7.14 8.26 21.56
C MET A 47 -8.55 8.72 21.18
N ALA A 48 -9.58 8.16 21.79
CA ALA A 48 -10.98 8.55 21.55
C ALA A 48 -11.23 10.03 21.90
N VAL A 49 -10.67 10.51 23.00
CA VAL A 49 -10.77 11.92 23.42
C VAL A 49 -10.05 12.84 22.43
N LEU A 50 -8.84 12.48 21.99
CA LEU A 50 -8.08 13.27 21.03
C LEU A 50 -8.74 13.28 19.64
N SER A 51 -9.28 12.13 19.20
CA SER A 51 -10.02 12.02 17.94
C SER A 51 -11.31 12.86 17.94
N ASP A 52 -12.05 12.90 19.08
CA ASP A 52 -13.21 13.80 19.25
C ASP A 52 -12.80 15.29 19.10
N ARG A 53 -11.64 15.67 19.65
CA ARG A 53 -11.14 17.05 19.49
C ARG A 53 -10.78 17.38 18.06
N HIS A 54 -10.10 16.48 17.36
CA HIS A 54 -9.82 16.61 15.92
C HIS A 54 -11.13 16.78 15.12
N PHE A 55 -12.08 15.88 15.33
CA PHE A 55 -13.38 15.90 14.66
C PHE A 55 -14.11 17.23 14.88
N ARG A 56 -14.17 17.75 16.10
CA ARG A 56 -14.82 19.03 16.41
C ARG A 56 -14.18 20.24 15.72
N LEU A 57 -12.94 20.17 15.29
CA LEU A 57 -12.29 21.26 14.55
C LEU A 57 -12.65 21.24 13.06
N THR A 58 -12.73 20.04 12.48
CA THR A 58 -12.90 19.81 11.04
C THR A 58 -14.36 19.61 10.60
N HIS A 59 -15.32 19.50 11.56
CA HIS A 59 -16.75 19.29 11.28
C HIS A 59 -17.65 20.42 11.78
N THR A 60 -17.15 21.66 11.77
CA THR A 60 -17.94 22.84 12.14
C THR A 60 -18.57 23.49 10.92
N LYS A 61 -19.69 24.22 11.13
CA LYS A 61 -20.28 25.07 10.06
C LYS A 61 -19.28 26.07 9.52
N ARG A 62 -18.39 26.59 10.35
CA ARG A 62 -17.35 27.56 9.95
C ARG A 62 -16.29 26.90 9.07
N TYR A 63 -15.85 25.67 9.41
CA TYR A 63 -14.92 24.91 8.57
C TYR A 63 -15.54 24.64 7.19
N ALA A 64 -16.75 24.10 7.15
CA ALA A 64 -17.50 23.85 5.92
C ALA A 64 -17.65 25.11 5.06
N GLN A 65 -18.00 26.25 5.69
CA GLN A 65 -18.13 27.53 5.00
C GLN A 65 -16.79 27.98 4.40
N LEU A 66 -15.67 27.89 5.13
CA LEU A 66 -14.35 28.28 4.60
C LEU A 66 -13.96 27.40 3.42
N VAL A 67 -14.12 26.08 3.53
CA VAL A 67 -13.81 25.14 2.45
C VAL A 67 -14.65 25.41 1.21
N THR A 68 -15.96 25.57 1.35
CA THR A 68 -16.88 25.81 0.21
C THR A 68 -16.66 27.17 -0.44
N GLU A 69 -16.45 28.25 0.34
CA GLU A 69 -16.15 29.57 -0.21
C GLU A 69 -14.83 29.61 -0.97
N LEU A 70 -13.77 28.97 -0.42
CA LEU A 70 -12.45 28.90 -1.06
C LEU A 70 -12.45 28.02 -2.30
N HIS A 71 -13.23 26.94 -2.31
CA HIS A 71 -13.41 26.10 -3.49
C HIS A 71 -14.12 26.86 -4.61
N ALA A 72 -15.16 27.66 -4.28
CA ALA A 72 -15.88 28.44 -5.26
C ALA A 72 -15.04 29.59 -5.84
N ASP A 73 -14.13 30.17 -5.09
CA ASP A 73 -13.22 31.23 -5.52
C ASP A 73 -11.84 31.06 -4.85
N SER A 74 -10.87 30.66 -5.64
CA SER A 74 -9.48 30.37 -5.21
C SER A 74 -8.43 31.21 -5.93
N GLU A 75 -8.79 32.32 -6.58
CA GLU A 75 -7.89 33.07 -7.48
C GLU A 75 -6.60 33.55 -6.81
N GLU A 76 -6.66 33.97 -5.55
CA GLU A 76 -5.49 34.48 -4.80
C GLU A 76 -4.60 33.37 -4.21
N LEU A 77 -5.02 32.10 -4.29
CA LEU A 77 -4.30 31.00 -3.67
C LEU A 77 -3.17 30.46 -4.54
N THR A 78 -2.09 29.97 -3.89
CA THR A 78 -1.01 29.26 -4.58
C THR A 78 -1.53 27.93 -5.17
N PRO A 79 -0.85 27.33 -6.16
CA PRO A 79 -1.23 26.02 -6.69
C PRO A 79 -1.40 24.94 -5.61
N VAL A 80 -0.49 24.90 -4.62
CA VAL A 80 -0.55 23.96 -3.50
C VAL A 80 -1.78 24.20 -2.64
N GLN A 81 -2.05 25.47 -2.28
CA GLN A 81 -3.23 25.83 -1.48
C GLN A 81 -4.56 25.50 -2.20
N LYS A 82 -4.61 25.69 -3.53
CA LYS A 82 -5.77 25.27 -4.33
C LYS A 82 -6.02 23.77 -4.24
N LYS A 83 -4.98 22.98 -4.34
CA LYS A 83 -5.10 21.51 -4.20
C LYS A 83 -5.53 21.08 -2.79
N VAL A 84 -5.02 21.73 -1.76
CA VAL A 84 -5.51 21.50 -0.38
C VAL A 84 -7.01 21.77 -0.27
N VAL A 85 -7.47 22.92 -0.78
CA VAL A 85 -8.90 23.27 -0.77
C VAL A 85 -9.74 22.27 -1.57
N GLU A 86 -9.24 21.83 -2.73
CA GLU A 86 -9.90 20.80 -3.55
C GLU A 86 -10.07 19.49 -2.77
N HIS A 87 -9.00 18.96 -2.15
CA HIS A 87 -9.04 17.73 -1.35
C HIS A 87 -10.02 17.86 -0.16
N LEU A 88 -9.96 18.97 0.57
CA LEU A 88 -10.87 19.22 1.70
C LEU A 88 -12.32 19.34 1.27
N TYR A 89 -12.57 19.98 0.11
CA TYR A 89 -13.91 20.10 -0.45
C TYR A 89 -14.47 18.74 -0.88
N GLU A 90 -13.66 17.93 -1.56
CA GLU A 90 -14.06 16.58 -1.96
C GLU A 90 -14.39 15.69 -0.76
N ALA A 91 -13.55 15.74 0.29
CA ALA A 91 -13.82 15.01 1.53
C ALA A 91 -15.13 15.46 2.18
N TRP A 92 -15.34 16.77 2.29
CA TRP A 92 -16.56 17.32 2.83
C TRP A 92 -17.80 16.95 1.97
N GLU A 93 -17.69 17.00 0.63
CA GLU A 93 -18.81 16.70 -0.27
C GLU A 93 -19.25 15.23 -0.17
N LYS A 94 -18.31 14.31 0.03
CA LYS A 94 -18.63 12.90 0.22
C LYS A 94 -19.45 12.61 1.47
N GLU A 95 -19.30 13.45 2.52
CA GLU A 95 -19.86 13.20 3.85
C GLU A 95 -21.03 14.14 4.22
N LYS A 96 -21.16 15.33 3.56
CA LYS A 96 -22.07 16.41 3.95
C LYS A 96 -23.53 16.00 4.11
N ASN A 97 -23.97 14.98 3.37
CA ASN A 97 -25.36 14.50 3.38
C ASN A 97 -25.56 13.24 4.24
N ILE A 98 -24.49 12.69 4.84
CA ILE A 98 -24.57 11.49 5.70
C ILE A 98 -25.12 11.91 7.07
N PRO A 99 -26.33 11.44 7.49
CA PRO A 99 -26.85 11.75 8.79
C PRO A 99 -25.96 11.18 9.91
N ALA A 100 -25.80 11.92 11.01
CA ALA A 100 -24.99 11.48 12.15
C ALA A 100 -25.40 10.09 12.68
N LYS A 101 -26.71 9.77 12.64
CA LYS A 101 -27.22 8.45 13.01
C LYS A 101 -26.67 7.35 12.08
N LEU A 102 -26.69 7.57 10.77
CA LEU A 102 -26.17 6.60 9.78
C LEU A 102 -24.65 6.40 9.98
N ASN A 103 -23.90 7.49 10.14
CA ASN A 103 -22.46 7.44 10.40
C ASN A 103 -22.12 6.63 11.67
N TYR A 104 -22.88 6.83 12.74
CA TYR A 104 -22.74 6.05 13.97
C TYR A 104 -23.04 4.57 13.78
N GLU A 105 -24.15 4.23 13.09
CA GLU A 105 -24.53 2.84 12.80
C GLU A 105 -23.48 2.15 11.92
N MET A 106 -22.94 2.84 10.90
CA MET A 106 -21.84 2.34 10.06
C MET A 106 -20.60 2.04 10.90
N SER A 107 -20.17 2.97 11.74
CA SER A 107 -19.00 2.77 12.62
C SER A 107 -19.17 1.55 13.54
N LEU A 108 -20.36 1.36 14.10
CA LEU A 108 -20.66 0.16 14.90
C LEU A 108 -20.64 -1.12 14.06
N ALA A 109 -21.13 -1.06 12.82
CA ALA A 109 -21.12 -2.22 11.91
C ALA A 109 -19.68 -2.65 11.57
N TYR A 110 -18.80 -1.70 11.23
CA TYR A 110 -17.38 -1.99 10.96
C TYR A 110 -16.67 -2.61 12.17
N ASN A 111 -16.88 -2.05 13.38
CA ASN A 111 -16.28 -2.59 14.61
C ASN A 111 -16.78 -4.02 14.92
N ARG A 112 -18.09 -4.28 14.75
CA ARG A 112 -18.63 -5.65 14.91
C ARG A 112 -18.09 -6.60 13.86
N ALA A 113 -17.97 -6.15 12.63
CA ALA A 113 -17.47 -6.95 11.53
C ALA A 113 -16.03 -7.42 11.75
N TYR A 114 -15.16 -6.57 12.31
CA TYR A 114 -13.81 -6.97 12.67
C TYR A 114 -13.81 -8.14 13.67
N SER A 115 -14.60 -8.03 14.74
CA SER A 115 -14.71 -9.09 15.75
C SER A 115 -15.28 -10.39 15.14
N LYS A 116 -16.28 -10.28 14.27
CA LYS A 116 -16.89 -11.42 13.61
C LYS A 116 -15.98 -12.08 12.56
N TRP A 117 -15.21 -11.26 11.83
CA TRP A 117 -14.19 -11.76 10.92
C TRP A 117 -13.11 -12.57 11.67
N LEU A 118 -12.66 -12.07 12.84
CA LEU A 118 -11.66 -12.77 13.65
C LEU A 118 -12.20 -14.12 14.16
N GLU A 119 -13.44 -14.15 14.65
CA GLU A 119 -14.14 -15.36 15.07
C GLU A 119 -14.26 -16.38 13.90
N ALA A 120 -14.73 -15.91 12.75
CA ALA A 120 -14.88 -16.73 11.54
C ALA A 120 -13.53 -17.29 11.06
N LYS A 121 -12.48 -16.47 11.06
CA LYS A 121 -11.13 -16.88 10.67
C LYS A 121 -10.55 -17.94 11.60
N GLN A 122 -10.76 -17.79 12.92
CA GLN A 122 -10.32 -18.79 13.92
C GLN A 122 -11.07 -20.12 13.78
N ALA A 123 -12.36 -20.05 13.43
CA ALA A 123 -13.20 -21.23 13.20
C ALA A 123 -13.03 -21.82 11.79
N ALA A 124 -12.36 -21.13 10.87
CA ALA A 124 -12.32 -21.44 9.44
C ALA A 124 -13.71 -21.57 8.81
N ASP A 125 -14.67 -20.74 9.20
CA ASP A 125 -16.06 -20.77 8.80
C ASP A 125 -16.57 -19.38 8.40
N PHE A 126 -16.70 -19.12 7.10
CA PHE A 126 -17.19 -17.86 6.54
C PHE A 126 -18.62 -17.53 6.97
N SER A 127 -19.45 -18.53 7.28
CA SER A 127 -20.85 -18.32 7.65
C SER A 127 -21.02 -17.42 8.89
N LEU A 128 -20.02 -17.42 9.78
CA LEU A 128 -19.98 -16.57 11.00
C LEU A 128 -19.74 -15.07 10.68
N PHE A 129 -19.16 -14.77 9.53
CA PHE A 129 -18.87 -13.40 9.08
C PHE A 129 -19.85 -12.88 8.03
N ARG A 130 -20.49 -13.77 7.30
CA ARG A 130 -21.38 -13.50 6.17
C ARG A 130 -22.35 -12.33 6.40
N ASP A 131 -23.10 -12.38 7.49
CA ASP A 131 -24.14 -11.37 7.79
C ASP A 131 -23.52 -10.00 8.09
N SER A 132 -22.35 -9.98 8.71
CA SER A 132 -21.59 -8.73 8.97
C SER A 132 -21.09 -8.10 7.66
N LEU A 133 -20.60 -8.91 6.71
CA LEU A 133 -20.19 -8.40 5.40
C LEU A 133 -21.39 -7.84 4.61
N ALA A 134 -22.52 -8.55 4.62
CA ALA A 134 -23.77 -8.07 4.00
C ALA A 134 -24.24 -6.74 4.63
N GLU A 135 -24.13 -6.59 5.95
CA GLU A 135 -24.45 -5.35 6.68
C GLU A 135 -23.54 -4.20 6.23
N ILE A 136 -22.23 -4.40 6.14
CA ILE A 136 -21.26 -3.41 5.65
C ILE A 136 -21.61 -2.96 4.22
N ILE A 137 -21.87 -3.89 3.31
CA ILE A 137 -22.25 -3.60 1.93
C ILE A 137 -23.52 -2.73 1.91
N SER A 138 -24.54 -3.09 2.69
CA SER A 138 -25.79 -2.33 2.79
C SER A 138 -25.57 -0.91 3.29
N TYR A 139 -24.75 -0.71 4.32
CA TYR A 139 -24.43 0.63 4.83
C TYR A 139 -23.62 1.43 3.84
N THR A 140 -22.66 0.81 3.15
CA THR A 140 -21.87 1.45 2.11
C THR A 140 -22.76 1.97 0.99
N HIS A 141 -23.71 1.16 0.49
CA HIS A 141 -24.69 1.59 -0.52
C HIS A 141 -25.52 2.78 -0.05
N LYS A 142 -26.05 2.73 1.20
CA LYS A 142 -26.82 3.85 1.78
C LYS A 142 -26.00 5.16 1.82
N ALA A 143 -24.73 5.09 2.19
CA ALA A 143 -23.86 6.25 2.21
C ALA A 143 -23.57 6.78 0.81
N LEU A 144 -23.29 5.89 -0.15
CA LEU A 144 -23.06 6.25 -1.55
C LEU A 144 -24.33 6.82 -2.22
N ASP A 145 -25.51 6.34 -1.83
CA ASP A 145 -26.80 6.89 -2.32
C ASP A 145 -27.07 8.32 -1.86
N LEU A 146 -26.45 8.77 -0.80
CA LEU A 146 -26.57 10.16 -0.30
C LEU A 146 -25.61 11.14 -0.98
N ARG A 147 -24.61 10.66 -1.72
CA ARG A 147 -23.70 11.52 -2.48
C ARG A 147 -24.41 12.20 -3.65
N GLU A 148 -24.13 13.47 -3.87
CA GLU A 148 -24.65 14.20 -5.03
C GLU A 148 -23.90 13.80 -6.31
N ASN A 149 -22.60 13.59 -6.21
CA ASN A 149 -21.74 13.26 -7.33
C ASN A 149 -21.72 11.72 -7.55
N LYS A 150 -22.70 11.23 -8.35
CA LYS A 150 -22.85 9.79 -8.61
C LYS A 150 -21.81 9.30 -9.61
N LYS A 151 -21.26 8.13 -9.34
CA LYS A 151 -20.46 7.34 -10.29
C LYS A 151 -21.34 6.29 -10.98
N PRO A 152 -20.87 5.69 -12.09
CA PRO A 152 -21.65 4.70 -12.84
C PRO A 152 -22.15 3.53 -11.98
N THR A 153 -21.29 3.02 -11.09
CA THR A 153 -21.62 1.94 -10.15
C THR A 153 -21.15 2.27 -8.74
N TYR A 154 -21.60 1.49 -7.74
CA TYR A 154 -21.11 1.62 -6.38
C TYR A 154 -19.61 1.37 -6.28
N TYR A 155 -19.11 0.37 -7.01
CA TYR A 155 -17.69 0.04 -6.95
C TYR A 155 -16.82 1.09 -7.66
N ASP A 156 -17.28 1.74 -8.75
CA ASP A 156 -16.60 2.90 -9.33
C ASP A 156 -16.44 4.05 -8.33
N ALA A 157 -17.45 4.27 -7.47
CA ALA A 157 -17.36 5.29 -6.43
C ALA A 157 -16.30 4.98 -5.38
N LEU A 158 -16.17 3.72 -4.98
CA LEU A 158 -15.17 3.26 -4.02
C LEU A 158 -13.76 3.26 -4.61
N LEU A 159 -13.63 2.93 -5.89
CA LEU A 159 -12.35 3.04 -6.60
C LEU A 159 -11.88 4.49 -6.69
N ASP A 160 -12.78 5.44 -7.00
CA ASP A 160 -12.44 6.89 -7.04
C ASP A 160 -12.11 7.43 -5.64
N ASP A 161 -12.60 6.80 -4.57
CA ASP A 161 -12.27 7.16 -3.19
C ASP A 161 -10.84 6.76 -2.79
N THR A 162 -10.36 5.63 -3.30
CA THR A 162 -9.04 5.07 -2.99
C THR A 162 -7.95 5.48 -4.00
N GLU A 163 -8.31 5.48 -5.28
CA GLU A 163 -7.46 5.88 -6.40
C GLU A 163 -8.21 6.91 -7.24
N LYS A 164 -7.95 8.19 -6.99
CA LYS A 164 -8.66 9.30 -7.63
C LYS A 164 -8.67 9.18 -9.16
N GLY A 165 -9.86 9.20 -9.75
CA GLY A 165 -10.06 8.97 -11.19
C GLY A 165 -10.09 7.49 -11.59
N GLY A 166 -9.92 6.58 -10.64
CA GLY A 166 -10.02 5.13 -10.88
C GLY A 166 -11.42 4.69 -11.30
N SER A 167 -11.49 3.69 -12.17
CA SER A 167 -12.76 3.14 -12.66
C SER A 167 -12.66 1.65 -12.95
N ILE A 168 -13.81 0.96 -12.93
CA ILE A 168 -13.91 -0.44 -13.33
C ILE A 168 -13.36 -0.65 -14.74
N ALA A 169 -13.69 0.24 -15.68
CA ALA A 169 -13.24 0.09 -17.07
C ALA A 169 -11.71 0.08 -17.22
N GLN A 170 -11.01 0.93 -16.47
CA GLN A 170 -9.54 0.96 -16.47
C GLN A 170 -8.94 -0.28 -15.80
N LEU A 171 -9.50 -0.69 -14.66
CA LEU A 171 -9.00 -1.83 -13.90
C LEU A 171 -9.32 -3.17 -14.57
N ASP A 172 -10.48 -3.31 -15.22
CA ASP A 172 -10.81 -4.49 -16.01
C ASP A 172 -9.79 -4.64 -17.16
N ALA A 173 -9.49 -3.57 -17.90
CA ALA A 173 -8.49 -3.60 -18.96
C ALA A 173 -7.09 -3.99 -18.43
N PHE A 174 -6.69 -3.46 -17.27
CA PHE A 174 -5.42 -3.78 -16.61
C PHE A 174 -5.36 -5.26 -16.19
N PHE A 175 -6.37 -5.73 -15.46
CA PHE A 175 -6.39 -7.11 -14.94
C PHE A 175 -6.65 -8.14 -16.03
N ASP A 176 -7.38 -7.81 -17.10
CA ASP A 176 -7.54 -8.68 -18.27
C ASP A 176 -6.22 -8.90 -19.01
N ALA A 177 -5.43 -7.82 -19.21
CA ALA A 177 -4.09 -7.94 -19.78
C ALA A 177 -3.16 -8.79 -18.90
N LEU A 178 -3.22 -8.59 -17.58
CA LEU A 178 -2.46 -9.38 -16.59
C LEU A 178 -2.86 -10.86 -16.64
N ARG A 179 -4.15 -11.16 -16.62
CA ARG A 179 -4.67 -12.53 -16.74
C ARG A 179 -4.19 -13.22 -18.02
N ALA A 180 -4.28 -12.51 -19.15
CA ALA A 180 -3.92 -13.06 -20.45
C ALA A 180 -2.44 -13.41 -20.58
N ARG A 181 -1.55 -12.70 -19.90
CA ARG A 181 -0.09 -12.87 -20.04
C ARG A 181 0.54 -13.63 -18.87
N ILE A 182 0.14 -13.34 -17.64
CA ILE A 182 0.81 -13.87 -16.44
C ILE A 182 0.30 -15.26 -16.05
N VAL A 183 -1.00 -15.54 -16.15
CA VAL A 183 -1.54 -16.87 -15.83
C VAL A 183 -0.91 -17.97 -16.72
N PRO A 184 -0.78 -17.80 -18.07
CA PRO A 184 -0.06 -18.77 -18.90
C PRO A 184 1.43 -18.89 -18.53
N LEU A 185 2.10 -17.79 -18.18
CA LEU A 185 3.50 -17.81 -17.75
C LEU A 185 3.68 -18.62 -16.47
N VAL A 186 2.83 -18.43 -15.46
CA VAL A 186 2.86 -19.22 -14.22
C VAL A 186 2.71 -20.71 -14.53
N ARG A 187 1.74 -21.08 -15.38
CA ARG A 187 1.54 -22.49 -15.79
C ARG A 187 2.75 -23.08 -16.51
N ARG A 188 3.38 -22.28 -17.41
CA ARG A 188 4.61 -22.70 -18.10
C ARG A 188 5.76 -22.90 -17.12
N ILE A 189 5.95 -22.01 -16.17
CA ILE A 189 6.98 -22.14 -15.13
C ILE A 189 6.77 -23.43 -14.34
N GLN A 190 5.55 -23.75 -13.94
CA GLN A 190 5.23 -24.97 -13.22
C GLN A 190 5.49 -26.24 -14.05
N ALA A 191 5.26 -26.20 -15.35
CA ALA A 191 5.39 -27.36 -16.24
C ALA A 191 6.81 -27.57 -16.79
N GLU A 192 7.53 -26.50 -17.09
CA GLU A 192 8.74 -26.50 -17.90
C GLU A 192 9.93 -25.82 -17.23
N GLY A 193 9.68 -25.04 -16.16
CA GLY A 193 10.72 -24.24 -15.52
C GLY A 193 11.82 -25.07 -14.89
N LYS A 194 13.08 -24.60 -15.02
CA LYS A 194 14.19 -25.24 -14.29
C LYS A 194 13.94 -25.17 -12.77
N PRO A 195 14.28 -26.18 -11.99
CA PRO A 195 14.17 -26.13 -10.55
C PRO A 195 15.10 -25.06 -9.96
N ILE A 196 14.59 -24.32 -8.97
CA ILE A 196 15.33 -23.33 -8.19
C ILE A 196 15.58 -23.88 -6.79
N ARG A 197 16.82 -23.79 -6.30
CA ARG A 197 17.18 -24.18 -4.96
C ARG A 197 16.69 -23.15 -3.94
N THR A 198 15.84 -23.53 -3.01
CA THR A 198 15.27 -22.66 -1.97
C THR A 198 15.42 -23.19 -0.54
N ASP A 199 16.02 -24.39 -0.36
CA ASP A 199 16.14 -25.08 0.94
C ASP A 199 16.85 -24.24 2.02
N PHE A 200 17.75 -23.34 1.61
CA PHE A 200 18.49 -22.49 2.52
C PHE A 200 17.68 -21.27 3.01
N MET A 201 16.54 -20.95 2.40
CA MET A 201 15.73 -19.77 2.73
C MET A 201 15.14 -19.84 4.15
N SER A 202 14.97 -21.06 4.68
CA SER A 202 14.48 -21.32 6.04
C SER A 202 15.60 -21.57 7.07
N ARG A 203 16.87 -21.33 6.72
CA ARG A 203 17.97 -21.48 7.67
C ARG A 203 17.90 -20.42 8.76
N PRO A 204 18.30 -20.75 10.00
CA PRO A 204 18.28 -19.81 11.10
C PRO A 204 19.24 -18.63 10.85
N CYS A 205 18.76 -17.44 11.06
CA CYS A 205 19.56 -16.22 11.14
C CYS A 205 19.14 -15.46 12.41
N PRO A 206 20.02 -15.30 13.41
CA PRO A 206 19.67 -14.69 14.67
C PRO A 206 19.13 -13.25 14.50
N ILE A 207 18.14 -12.87 15.30
CA ILE A 207 17.47 -11.57 15.24
C ILE A 207 18.44 -10.37 15.28
N PRO A 208 19.50 -10.34 16.15
CA PRO A 208 20.43 -9.21 16.16
C PRO A 208 21.16 -8.99 14.82
N GLN A 209 21.46 -10.06 14.07
CA GLN A 209 22.06 -9.97 12.74
C GLN A 209 21.06 -9.44 11.70
N GLN A 210 19.81 -9.88 11.80
CA GLN A 210 18.72 -9.35 10.94
C GLN A 210 18.49 -7.87 11.20
N GLU A 211 18.49 -7.42 12.46
CA GLU A 211 18.36 -6.00 12.82
C GLU A 211 19.54 -5.18 12.29
N ALA A 212 20.76 -5.67 12.43
CA ALA A 212 21.94 -5.00 11.88
C ALA A 212 21.83 -4.86 10.35
N PHE A 213 21.29 -5.87 9.66
CA PHE A 213 21.09 -5.83 8.23
C PHE A 213 19.98 -4.86 7.82
N SER A 214 18.88 -4.78 8.58
CA SER A 214 17.83 -3.78 8.35
C SER A 214 18.37 -2.34 8.46
N ARG A 215 19.15 -2.04 9.48
CA ARG A 215 19.77 -0.72 9.64
C ARG A 215 20.70 -0.38 8.48
N TYR A 216 21.50 -1.35 8.05
CA TYR A 216 22.36 -1.22 6.88
C TYR A 216 21.55 -0.91 5.60
N LEU A 217 20.44 -1.62 5.37
CA LEU A 217 19.59 -1.38 4.19
C LEU A 217 18.95 0.01 4.21
N LEU A 218 18.39 0.45 5.35
CA LEU A 218 17.78 1.77 5.48
C LEU A 218 18.81 2.92 5.31
N GLU A 219 20.05 2.71 5.73
CA GLU A 219 21.15 3.65 5.48
C GLU A 219 21.51 3.67 3.98
N LEU A 220 21.58 2.50 3.36
CA LEU A 220 21.89 2.34 1.93
C LEU A 220 20.86 3.02 1.02
N GLU A 221 19.57 2.95 1.38
CA GLU A 221 18.50 3.69 0.69
C GLU A 221 18.63 5.20 0.80
N GLY A 222 19.49 5.69 1.69
CA GLY A 222 19.76 7.12 1.88
C GLY A 222 18.76 7.83 2.80
N LEU A 223 18.12 7.08 3.70
CA LEU A 223 17.26 7.64 4.75
C LEU A 223 18.07 8.43 5.77
N LYS A 224 17.54 9.58 6.19
CA LYS A 224 18.13 10.41 7.26
C LYS A 224 17.93 9.72 8.60
N GLN A 225 18.99 9.16 9.16
CA GLN A 225 18.94 8.34 10.38
C GLN A 225 18.47 9.14 11.62
N ASP A 226 18.82 10.43 11.72
CA ASP A 226 18.35 11.33 12.82
C ASP A 226 16.84 11.64 12.75
N ALA A 227 16.18 11.30 11.65
CA ALA A 227 14.75 11.48 11.42
C ALA A 227 14.00 10.13 11.28
N LEU A 228 14.64 9.01 11.66
CA LEU A 228 14.15 7.67 11.45
C LEU A 228 14.11 6.86 12.74
N VAL A 229 13.02 6.14 12.97
CA VAL A 229 12.91 5.10 14.01
C VAL A 229 12.67 3.78 13.34
N LEU A 230 13.39 2.72 13.76
CA LEU A 230 13.15 1.33 13.38
C LEU A 230 12.70 0.56 14.60
N MET A 231 11.51 -0.06 14.52
CA MET A 231 10.90 -0.89 15.57
C MET A 231 10.39 -2.22 14.99
N THR A 232 9.90 -3.09 15.84
CA THR A 232 9.27 -4.35 15.44
C THR A 232 7.76 -4.34 15.74
N THR A 233 6.98 -4.93 14.83
CA THR A 233 5.54 -5.17 15.03
C THR A 233 5.13 -6.50 14.40
N GLU A 234 3.92 -6.97 14.72
CA GLU A 234 3.35 -8.17 14.09
C GLU A 234 3.13 -7.97 12.58
N HIS A 235 2.62 -6.80 12.18
CA HIS A 235 2.44 -6.41 10.78
C HIS A 235 3.26 -5.16 10.50
N PRO A 236 4.35 -5.27 9.74
CA PRO A 236 5.19 -4.15 9.35
C PRO A 236 4.39 -3.01 8.70
N PHE A 237 4.77 -1.78 9.01
CA PHE A 237 4.22 -0.57 8.42
C PHE A 237 5.18 0.61 8.60
N THR A 238 4.97 1.64 7.79
CA THR A 238 5.66 2.93 7.91
C THR A 238 4.66 4.05 8.16
N THR A 239 4.99 4.94 9.09
CA THR A 239 4.19 6.14 9.38
C THR A 239 5.09 7.34 9.60
N ASN A 240 4.52 8.56 9.54
CA ASN A 240 5.24 9.78 9.85
C ASN A 240 4.41 10.75 10.70
N PHE A 241 5.14 11.61 11.40
CA PHE A 241 4.59 12.75 12.15
C PHE A 241 5.18 14.07 11.64
N GLY A 242 5.66 14.05 10.41
CA GLY A 242 6.35 15.06 9.66
C GLY A 242 7.62 14.50 9.03
N PRO A 243 8.29 15.22 8.11
CA PRO A 243 9.44 14.71 7.36
C PRO A 243 10.69 14.44 8.24
N ARG A 244 10.65 14.86 9.50
CA ARG A 244 11.73 14.68 10.49
C ARG A 244 11.39 13.71 11.62
N ASP A 245 10.23 13.02 11.54
CA ASP A 245 9.83 11.95 12.46
C ASP A 245 9.10 10.89 11.65
N VAL A 246 9.89 10.02 11.00
CA VAL A 246 9.41 8.90 10.18
C VAL A 246 9.73 7.61 10.92
N ARG A 247 8.77 6.68 10.98
CA ARG A 247 8.90 5.45 11.75
C ARG A 247 8.60 4.25 10.89
N VAL A 248 9.60 3.41 10.76
CA VAL A 248 9.57 2.14 10.04
C VAL A 248 9.43 1.01 11.05
N THR A 249 8.60 0.05 10.74
CA THR A 249 8.53 -1.19 11.51
C THR A 249 8.85 -2.38 10.62
N THR A 250 9.35 -3.45 11.22
CA THR A 250 9.62 -4.72 10.54
C THR A 250 9.24 -5.88 11.45
N HIS A 251 9.32 -7.10 10.93
CA HIS A 251 9.17 -8.32 11.71
C HIS A 251 10.35 -9.26 11.43
N TYR A 252 10.92 -9.83 12.49
CA TYR A 252 12.06 -10.76 12.39
C TYR A 252 11.61 -12.19 12.63
N TYR A 253 11.87 -13.05 11.66
CA TYR A 253 11.67 -14.49 11.78
C TYR A 253 13.02 -15.20 11.78
N GLU A 254 13.36 -15.94 12.84
CA GLU A 254 14.65 -16.65 12.91
C GLU A 254 14.89 -17.58 11.70
N ASN A 255 13.82 -18.18 11.18
CA ASN A 255 13.88 -19.14 10.08
C ASN A 255 13.39 -18.55 8.74
N ASN A 256 13.34 -17.23 8.59
CA ASN A 256 12.99 -16.56 7.34
C ASN A 256 13.61 -15.16 7.25
N PHE A 257 14.93 -15.11 7.20
CA PHE A 257 15.69 -13.85 7.14
C PHE A 257 15.38 -13.02 5.89
N VAL A 258 15.01 -13.67 4.80
CA VAL A 258 14.72 -13.03 3.51
C VAL A 258 13.49 -12.14 3.63
N SER A 259 12.48 -12.56 4.39
CA SER A 259 11.30 -11.73 4.66
C SER A 259 11.69 -10.36 5.20
N ASN A 260 12.60 -10.31 6.19
CA ASN A 260 13.06 -9.06 6.76
C ASN A 260 13.78 -8.16 5.74
N ILE A 261 14.59 -8.71 4.84
CA ILE A 261 15.31 -7.92 3.82
C ILE A 261 14.32 -7.14 2.97
N PHE A 262 13.35 -7.83 2.39
CA PHE A 262 12.41 -7.22 1.46
C PHE A 262 11.35 -6.37 2.15
N THR A 263 10.93 -6.76 3.36
CA THR A 263 10.08 -5.90 4.19
C THR A 263 10.78 -4.59 4.54
N THR A 264 12.06 -4.64 4.91
CA THR A 264 12.83 -3.43 5.24
C THR A 264 12.97 -2.50 4.04
N LEU A 265 13.26 -3.04 2.84
CA LEU A 265 13.34 -2.25 1.62
C LEU A 265 11.97 -1.67 1.22
N HIS A 266 10.90 -2.42 1.42
CA HIS A 266 9.53 -1.97 1.19
C HIS A 266 9.18 -0.79 2.09
N GLU A 267 9.32 -0.96 3.40
CA GLU A 267 9.03 0.09 4.38
C GLU A 267 9.99 1.28 4.28
N GLY A 268 11.25 1.01 3.89
CA GLY A 268 12.23 2.03 3.56
C GLY A 268 11.81 2.88 2.37
N GLY A 269 11.21 2.28 1.33
CA GLY A 269 10.63 2.99 0.19
C GLY A 269 9.51 3.95 0.60
N HIS A 270 8.60 3.53 1.48
CA HIS A 270 7.60 4.41 2.08
C HIS A 270 8.24 5.55 2.88
N ALA A 271 9.26 5.23 3.68
CA ALA A 271 9.97 6.22 4.49
C ALA A 271 10.72 7.25 3.63
N LEU A 272 11.30 6.83 2.50
CA LEU A 272 11.93 7.74 1.54
C LEU A 272 10.94 8.76 1.00
N PHE A 273 9.75 8.31 0.64
CA PHE A 273 8.68 9.20 0.20
C PHE A 273 8.41 10.25 1.26
N MET A 274 8.10 9.83 2.49
CA MET A 274 7.74 10.70 3.61
C MET A 274 8.86 11.68 4.01
N GLN A 275 10.13 11.29 3.91
CA GLN A 275 11.26 12.17 4.21
C GLN A 275 11.58 13.19 3.10
N ASN A 276 11.11 12.98 1.88
CA ASN A 276 11.52 13.74 0.71
C ASN A 276 10.41 14.51 0.01
N GLU A 277 9.16 14.47 0.49
CA GLU A 277 8.14 15.41 0.05
C GLU A 277 8.56 16.86 0.35
N PRO A 278 8.16 17.85 -0.47
CA PRO A 278 8.45 19.25 -0.24
C PRO A 278 8.00 19.73 1.14
N GLU A 279 8.83 20.48 1.86
CA GLU A 279 8.45 21.08 3.16
C GLU A 279 7.22 22.01 3.03
N GLU A 280 6.99 22.58 1.85
CA GLU A 280 5.80 23.36 1.55
C GLU A 280 4.52 22.53 1.71
N PHE A 281 4.54 21.26 1.28
CA PHE A 281 3.36 20.40 1.40
C PHE A 281 2.98 20.17 2.86
N TYR A 282 3.95 19.96 3.73
CA TYR A 282 3.71 19.86 5.18
C TYR A 282 3.19 21.16 5.79
N ARG A 283 3.75 22.30 5.37
CA ARG A 283 3.34 23.62 5.88
C ARG A 283 1.92 23.98 5.45
N GLU A 284 1.52 23.63 4.25
CA GLU A 284 0.22 23.95 3.68
C GLU A 284 -0.83 22.83 3.85
N HIS A 285 -0.50 21.74 4.56
CA HIS A 285 -1.36 20.53 4.76
C HIS A 285 -1.68 19.76 3.46
N ALA A 286 -0.81 19.80 2.48
CA ALA A 286 -0.91 19.01 1.26
C ALA A 286 -0.19 17.65 1.37
N ALA A 287 0.78 17.51 2.28
CA ALA A 287 1.58 16.30 2.41
C ALA A 287 0.72 15.06 2.72
N ASN A 288 1.18 13.90 2.25
CA ASN A 288 0.50 12.60 2.39
C ASN A 288 -0.92 12.56 1.75
N SER A 289 -1.21 13.42 0.77
CA SER A 289 -2.50 13.45 0.06
C SER A 289 -2.52 12.65 -1.25
N MET A 290 -1.40 11.96 -1.57
CA MET A 290 -1.34 11.04 -2.70
C MET A 290 -2.19 9.79 -2.44
N THR A 291 -2.54 9.07 -3.52
CA THR A 291 -3.26 7.81 -3.40
C THR A 291 -2.36 6.67 -2.92
N ASN A 292 -3.00 5.59 -2.46
CA ASN A 292 -2.28 4.42 -1.96
C ASN A 292 -1.41 3.78 -3.05
N GLY A 293 -1.88 3.69 -4.30
CA GLY A 293 -1.10 3.13 -5.40
C GLY A 293 0.14 3.95 -5.74
N MET A 294 0.06 5.27 -5.64
CA MET A 294 1.22 6.15 -5.83
C MET A 294 2.26 5.95 -4.71
N HIS A 295 1.80 5.79 -3.46
CA HIS A 295 2.69 5.54 -2.32
C HIS A 295 3.31 4.13 -2.37
N GLU A 296 2.50 3.11 -2.68
CA GLU A 296 2.92 1.71 -2.84
C GLU A 296 3.89 1.53 -4.02
N CYS A 297 3.84 2.42 -5.00
CA CYS A 297 4.78 2.42 -6.12
C CYS A 297 6.24 2.46 -5.64
N ILE A 298 6.55 3.27 -4.65
CA ILE A 298 7.92 3.46 -4.19
C ILE A 298 8.39 2.31 -3.30
N SER A 299 7.52 1.79 -2.44
CA SER A 299 7.81 0.60 -1.65
C SER A 299 8.10 -0.61 -2.55
N ARG A 300 7.25 -0.84 -3.56
CA ARG A 300 7.46 -1.91 -4.54
C ARG A 300 8.67 -1.67 -5.45
N PHE A 301 8.98 -0.42 -5.77
CA PHE A 301 10.17 -0.07 -6.53
C PHE A 301 11.44 -0.53 -5.80
N TYR A 302 11.58 -0.18 -4.50
CA TYR A 302 12.75 -0.57 -3.73
C TYR A 302 12.74 -2.06 -3.37
N GLU A 303 11.61 -2.65 -3.04
CA GLU A 303 11.47 -4.07 -2.74
C GLU A 303 11.79 -4.95 -3.96
N ASN A 304 11.09 -4.72 -5.08
CA ASN A 304 11.07 -5.67 -6.20
C ASN A 304 12.02 -5.28 -7.32
N LEU A 305 12.04 -3.99 -7.73
CA LEU A 305 12.81 -3.59 -8.91
C LEU A 305 14.29 -3.39 -8.58
N ILE A 306 14.59 -2.80 -7.42
CA ILE A 306 15.96 -2.65 -6.93
C ILE A 306 16.37 -3.87 -6.12
N GLY A 307 15.69 -4.16 -5.01
CA GLY A 307 16.07 -5.15 -4.01
C GLY A 307 16.20 -6.57 -4.54
N ARG A 308 15.27 -6.98 -5.43
CA ARG A 308 15.30 -8.30 -6.06
C ARG A 308 16.06 -8.33 -7.40
N SER A 309 16.71 -7.23 -7.81
CA SER A 309 17.56 -7.23 -9.01
C SER A 309 18.84 -8.04 -8.81
N GLU A 310 19.36 -8.64 -9.89
CA GLU A 310 20.64 -9.35 -9.83
C GLU A 310 21.78 -8.43 -9.39
N ALA A 311 21.76 -7.17 -9.86
CA ALA A 311 22.74 -6.15 -9.51
C ALA A 311 22.78 -5.83 -8.00
N PHE A 312 21.62 -5.66 -7.37
CA PHE A 312 21.55 -5.36 -5.95
C PHE A 312 21.86 -6.58 -5.08
N VAL A 313 21.36 -7.76 -5.46
CA VAL A 313 21.72 -9.02 -4.78
C VAL A 313 23.22 -9.26 -4.80
N HIS A 314 23.90 -8.99 -5.94
CA HIS A 314 25.36 -9.01 -6.03
C HIS A 314 26.01 -8.11 -5.00
N PHE A 315 25.54 -6.88 -4.89
CA PHE A 315 26.10 -5.89 -3.96
C PHE A 315 25.93 -6.28 -2.49
N ILE A 316 24.73 -6.71 -2.08
CA ILE A 316 24.44 -7.04 -0.67
C ILE A 316 24.96 -8.43 -0.25
N TYR A 317 25.28 -9.32 -1.19
CA TYR A 317 25.67 -10.70 -0.89
C TYR A 317 26.90 -10.82 0.04
N PRO A 318 28.02 -10.09 -0.14
CA PRO A 318 29.15 -10.15 0.80
C PRO A 318 28.77 -9.72 2.22
N LYS A 319 27.91 -8.68 2.35
CA LYS A 319 27.43 -8.19 3.65
C LYS A 319 26.51 -9.19 4.33
N LEU A 320 25.67 -9.87 3.55
CA LEU A 320 24.82 -10.95 4.04
C LEU A 320 25.67 -12.11 4.57
N GLN A 321 26.72 -12.52 3.85
CA GLN A 321 27.65 -13.58 4.30
C GLN A 321 28.35 -13.19 5.61
N GLU A 322 28.82 -11.94 5.72
CA GLU A 322 29.45 -11.41 6.93
C GLU A 322 28.49 -11.48 8.13
N LEU A 323 27.29 -10.88 8.01
CA LEU A 323 26.36 -10.76 9.11
C LEU A 323 25.70 -12.09 9.50
N SER A 324 25.52 -13.01 8.56
CA SER A 324 24.95 -14.33 8.85
C SER A 324 25.92 -15.30 9.53
N GLY A 325 27.18 -14.89 9.76
CA GLY A 325 28.18 -15.73 10.41
C GLY A 325 28.49 -17.01 9.64
N GLY A 326 28.34 -17.00 8.31
CA GLY A 326 28.62 -18.13 7.45
C GLY A 326 27.47 -19.13 7.27
N THR A 327 26.27 -18.83 7.78
CA THR A 327 25.08 -19.67 7.60
C THR A 327 24.79 -19.99 6.13
N PHE A 328 25.15 -19.07 5.22
CA PHE A 328 24.93 -19.19 3.77
C PHE A 328 26.22 -19.43 2.97
N ALA A 329 27.30 -19.90 3.61
CA ALA A 329 28.60 -20.06 2.96
C ALA A 329 28.59 -21.03 1.75
N ASP A 330 27.67 -22.00 1.71
CA ASP A 330 27.47 -22.95 0.60
C ASP A 330 26.48 -22.45 -0.45
N VAL A 331 25.93 -21.26 -0.27
CA VAL A 331 24.97 -20.64 -1.19
C VAL A 331 25.71 -19.65 -2.07
N SER A 332 25.69 -19.83 -3.38
CA SER A 332 26.27 -18.84 -4.28
C SER A 332 25.36 -17.64 -4.43
N GLU A 333 25.95 -16.51 -4.83
CA GLU A 333 25.20 -15.27 -5.16
C GLU A 333 24.08 -15.53 -6.18
N ARG A 334 24.39 -16.31 -7.23
CA ARG A 334 23.41 -16.69 -8.24
C ARG A 334 22.25 -17.50 -7.66
N GLN A 335 22.53 -18.42 -6.76
CA GLN A 335 21.50 -19.20 -6.04
C GLN A 335 20.66 -18.31 -5.16
N LEU A 336 21.24 -17.32 -4.47
CA LEU A 336 20.48 -16.33 -3.70
C LEU A 336 19.55 -15.53 -4.59
N TYR A 337 20.06 -14.97 -5.69
CA TYR A 337 19.24 -14.23 -6.65
C TYR A 337 18.06 -15.06 -7.19
N GLU A 338 18.32 -16.30 -7.58
CA GLU A 338 17.26 -17.19 -8.06
C GLU A 338 16.23 -17.50 -6.98
N ALA A 339 16.67 -17.78 -5.75
CA ALA A 339 15.77 -18.14 -4.64
C ALA A 339 14.86 -16.98 -4.21
N VAL A 340 15.38 -15.75 -4.11
CA VAL A 340 14.58 -14.57 -3.71
C VAL A 340 13.58 -14.14 -4.77
N ASN A 341 13.73 -14.64 -5.99
CA ASN A 341 12.82 -14.40 -7.12
C ASN A 341 12.01 -15.64 -7.51
N ALA A 342 12.11 -16.76 -6.77
CA ALA A 342 11.40 -17.96 -7.12
C ALA A 342 9.88 -17.73 -7.14
N ALA A 343 9.22 -18.05 -8.26
CA ALA A 343 7.77 -18.02 -8.37
C ALA A 343 7.19 -19.30 -7.76
N ALA A 344 6.45 -19.16 -6.70
CA ALA A 344 5.81 -20.25 -5.97
C ALA A 344 4.36 -19.88 -5.65
N PRO A 345 3.41 -20.16 -6.56
CA PRO A 345 2.00 -19.91 -6.29
C PRO A 345 1.58 -20.49 -4.95
N GLY A 346 1.06 -19.66 -4.08
CA GLY A 346 0.69 -20.00 -2.72
C GLY A 346 -0.70 -19.50 -2.34
N LEU A 347 -1.10 -19.77 -1.10
CA LEU A 347 -2.42 -19.34 -0.60
C LEU A 347 -2.40 -17.89 -0.12
N ASN A 348 -1.33 -17.46 0.56
CA ASN A 348 -1.30 -16.19 1.26
C ASN A 348 -0.70 -15.07 0.39
N ARG A 349 -1.47 -14.00 0.19
CA ARG A 349 -1.07 -12.79 -0.54
C ARG A 349 0.20 -12.14 0.04
N CYS A 350 0.30 -12.06 1.35
CA CYS A 350 1.44 -11.40 2.01
C CYS A 350 2.77 -12.10 1.79
N ASN A 351 2.73 -13.41 1.46
CA ASN A 351 3.91 -14.22 1.17
C ASN A 351 4.08 -14.49 -0.33
N ALA A 352 3.25 -13.88 -1.17
CA ALA A 352 3.29 -14.10 -2.61
C ALA A 352 4.57 -13.52 -3.22
N ASP A 353 5.13 -14.24 -4.19
CA ASP A 353 6.24 -13.76 -5.00
C ASP A 353 5.80 -12.64 -5.98
N GLU A 354 6.79 -11.95 -6.54
CA GLU A 354 6.54 -10.79 -7.42
C GLU A 354 5.67 -11.14 -8.66
N LEU A 355 5.80 -12.34 -9.22
CA LEU A 355 5.04 -12.76 -10.40
C LEU A 355 3.57 -13.00 -10.06
N THR A 356 3.30 -13.68 -8.95
CA THR A 356 1.94 -14.12 -8.59
C THR A 356 1.18 -13.10 -7.75
N TYR A 357 1.85 -12.12 -7.15
CA TYR A 357 1.23 -11.15 -6.25
C TYR A 357 0.01 -10.43 -6.87
N CYS A 358 0.14 -9.93 -8.08
CA CYS A 358 -0.97 -9.22 -8.74
C CYS A 358 -2.15 -10.14 -9.10
N LEU A 359 -1.95 -11.46 -9.23
CA LEU A 359 -3.05 -12.41 -9.41
C LEU A 359 -3.90 -12.53 -8.13
N HIS A 360 -3.26 -12.49 -6.96
CA HIS A 360 -3.97 -12.42 -5.68
C HIS A 360 -4.82 -11.15 -5.57
N ILE A 361 -4.29 -10.01 -6.02
CA ILE A 361 -5.02 -8.74 -6.02
C ILE A 361 -6.20 -8.79 -7.01
N MET A 362 -5.99 -9.34 -8.20
CA MET A 362 -7.03 -9.49 -9.21
C MET A 362 -8.23 -10.31 -8.69
N ILE A 363 -7.97 -11.40 -7.96
CA ILE A 363 -9.04 -12.22 -7.36
C ILE A 363 -9.90 -11.36 -6.42
N ARG A 364 -9.28 -10.55 -5.58
CA ARG A 364 -9.97 -9.67 -4.63
C ARG A 364 -10.75 -8.56 -5.32
N TYR A 365 -10.14 -7.93 -6.31
CA TYR A 365 -10.79 -6.92 -7.15
C TYR A 365 -12.06 -7.45 -7.81
N GLU A 366 -11.98 -8.62 -8.45
CA GLU A 366 -13.12 -9.20 -9.14
C GLU A 366 -14.25 -9.59 -8.20
N LEU A 367 -13.93 -10.06 -6.99
CA LEU A 367 -14.93 -10.38 -5.98
C LEU A 367 -15.57 -9.12 -5.39
N GLU A 368 -14.75 -8.11 -5.02
CA GLU A 368 -15.27 -6.82 -4.53
C GLU A 368 -16.20 -6.16 -5.56
N LYS A 369 -15.77 -6.09 -6.81
CA LYS A 369 -16.59 -5.57 -7.91
C LYS A 369 -17.93 -6.28 -7.97
N ALA A 370 -17.91 -7.60 -7.95
CA ALA A 370 -19.11 -8.41 -8.12
C ALA A 370 -20.09 -8.26 -6.94
N PHE A 371 -19.64 -8.35 -5.69
CA PHE A 371 -20.55 -8.24 -4.55
C PHE A 371 -21.00 -6.79 -4.29
N MET A 372 -20.14 -5.79 -4.51
CA MET A 372 -20.52 -4.38 -4.35
C MET A 372 -21.52 -3.91 -5.40
N ASN A 373 -21.47 -4.44 -6.60
CA ASN A 373 -22.43 -4.13 -7.66
C ASN A 373 -23.67 -5.07 -7.68
N GLY A 374 -23.75 -6.04 -6.74
CA GLY A 374 -24.88 -6.96 -6.63
C GLY A 374 -24.94 -8.02 -7.73
N GLU A 375 -23.81 -8.30 -8.38
CA GLU A 375 -23.70 -9.36 -9.40
C GLU A 375 -23.66 -10.76 -8.75
N ILE A 376 -23.16 -10.84 -7.52
CA ILE A 376 -23.16 -12.05 -6.69
C ILE A 376 -23.67 -11.73 -5.28
N THR A 377 -24.14 -12.76 -4.59
CA THR A 377 -24.44 -12.69 -3.16
C THR A 377 -23.20 -12.96 -2.31
N VAL A 378 -23.22 -12.56 -1.05
CA VAL A 378 -22.11 -12.86 -0.12
C VAL A 378 -21.91 -14.37 0.10
N ASP A 379 -22.96 -15.18 -0.05
CA ASP A 379 -22.90 -16.63 0.10
C ASP A 379 -22.05 -17.31 -0.99
N GLU A 380 -21.89 -16.67 -2.14
CA GLU A 380 -21.12 -17.22 -3.28
C GLU A 380 -19.61 -16.96 -3.16
N ILE A 381 -19.20 -16.05 -2.26
CA ILE A 381 -17.79 -15.60 -2.14
C ILE A 381 -16.83 -16.77 -1.91
N PRO A 382 -17.03 -17.70 -0.95
CA PRO A 382 -16.08 -18.80 -0.73
C PRO A 382 -15.88 -19.69 -1.95
N ALA A 383 -16.98 -20.06 -2.62
CA ALA A 383 -16.92 -20.93 -3.80
C ALA A 383 -16.22 -20.24 -4.99
N LEU A 384 -16.51 -18.95 -5.22
CA LEU A 384 -15.88 -18.17 -6.29
C LEU A 384 -14.41 -17.90 -5.98
N TRP A 385 -14.07 -17.62 -4.73
CA TRP A 385 -12.68 -17.50 -4.28
C TRP A 385 -11.88 -18.75 -4.61
N ASN A 386 -12.35 -19.90 -4.18
CA ASN A 386 -11.69 -21.19 -4.40
C ASN A 386 -11.49 -21.48 -5.89
N ARG A 387 -12.52 -21.20 -6.72
CA ARG A 387 -12.43 -21.37 -8.18
C ARG A 387 -11.36 -20.46 -8.78
N LYS A 388 -11.35 -19.17 -8.41
CA LYS A 388 -10.37 -18.21 -8.95
C LYS A 388 -8.94 -18.55 -8.53
N TYR A 389 -8.71 -19.03 -7.31
CA TYR A 389 -7.42 -19.55 -6.88
C TYR A 389 -6.94 -20.73 -7.73
N GLN A 390 -7.84 -21.67 -8.00
CA GLN A 390 -7.53 -22.79 -8.89
C GLN A 390 -7.24 -22.33 -10.33
N ASP A 391 -8.04 -21.41 -10.85
CA ASP A 391 -7.94 -20.97 -12.24
C ASP A 391 -6.70 -20.10 -12.50
N TYR A 392 -6.32 -19.23 -11.56
CA TYR A 392 -5.25 -18.25 -11.76
C TYR A 392 -3.89 -18.70 -11.19
N LEU A 393 -3.92 -19.39 -10.06
CA LEU A 393 -2.71 -19.80 -9.33
C LEU A 393 -2.45 -21.32 -9.40
N GLY A 394 -3.47 -22.11 -9.77
CA GLY A 394 -3.37 -23.57 -9.75
C GLY A 394 -3.34 -24.16 -8.33
N VAL A 395 -3.85 -23.42 -7.33
CA VAL A 395 -3.78 -23.78 -5.92
C VAL A 395 -5.15 -24.14 -5.38
N ALA A 396 -5.27 -25.29 -4.73
CA ALA A 396 -6.47 -25.68 -4.01
C ALA A 396 -6.52 -25.00 -2.64
N VAL A 397 -7.67 -24.39 -2.31
CA VAL A 397 -7.90 -23.75 -1.02
C VAL A 397 -8.47 -24.78 -0.04
N PRO A 398 -7.82 -25.04 1.12
CA PRO A 398 -8.21 -26.13 2.02
C PRO A 398 -9.40 -25.78 2.93
N ASP A 399 -9.52 -24.50 3.32
CA ASP A 399 -10.54 -23.99 4.24
C ASP A 399 -10.74 -22.47 4.05
N ASP A 400 -11.77 -21.92 4.69
CA ASP A 400 -12.10 -20.50 4.57
C ASP A 400 -11.06 -19.58 5.24
N ALA A 401 -10.34 -20.02 6.27
CA ALA A 401 -9.33 -19.23 6.96
C ALA A 401 -8.11 -18.99 6.05
N GLN A 402 -7.72 -20.00 5.28
CA GLN A 402 -6.70 -19.91 4.24
C GLN A 402 -7.27 -19.47 2.89
N GLY A 403 -8.57 -19.31 2.81
CA GLY A 403 -9.35 -18.84 1.68
C GLY A 403 -9.81 -17.40 1.83
N CYS A 404 -11.10 -17.17 1.68
CA CYS A 404 -11.72 -15.84 1.63
C CYS A 404 -11.59 -15.03 2.94
N LEU A 405 -11.31 -15.66 4.08
CA LEU A 405 -11.08 -14.98 5.36
C LEU A 405 -9.63 -14.54 5.60
N GLN A 406 -8.74 -14.65 4.62
CA GLN A 406 -7.34 -14.24 4.79
C GLN A 406 -7.20 -12.77 5.18
N ASP A 407 -7.96 -11.89 4.53
CA ASP A 407 -7.77 -10.45 4.58
C ASP A 407 -8.77 -9.78 5.52
N VAL A 408 -8.25 -8.99 6.47
CA VAL A 408 -9.04 -8.10 7.32
C VAL A 408 -9.74 -7.00 6.52
N HIS A 409 -9.32 -6.76 5.28
CA HIS A 409 -9.87 -5.74 4.39
C HIS A 409 -11.38 -5.87 4.16
N TRP A 410 -11.94 -7.09 4.29
CA TRP A 410 -13.39 -7.30 4.24
C TRP A 410 -14.16 -6.55 5.35
N THR A 411 -13.47 -6.07 6.39
CA THR A 411 -14.05 -5.29 7.49
C THR A 411 -13.89 -3.78 7.30
N MET A 412 -13.43 -3.35 6.13
CA MET A 412 -13.17 -1.96 5.76
C MET A 412 -13.97 -1.60 4.50
N PRO A 413 -14.06 -0.31 4.11
CA PRO A 413 -14.59 0.06 2.80
C PRO A 413 -13.83 -0.62 1.66
N ALA A 414 -14.56 -1.20 0.70
CA ALA A 414 -13.97 -1.88 -0.45
C ALA A 414 -13.26 -0.88 -1.42
N GLY A 415 -12.49 -1.41 -2.37
CA GLY A 415 -11.81 -0.63 -3.40
C GLY A 415 -10.32 -0.40 -3.14
N TYR A 416 -9.78 -0.87 -2.01
CA TYR A 416 -8.38 -0.67 -1.64
C TYR A 416 -7.41 -1.60 -2.38
N PHE A 417 -7.78 -2.86 -2.62
CA PHE A 417 -6.87 -3.87 -3.18
C PHE A 417 -6.21 -3.49 -4.51
N PRO A 418 -6.88 -2.83 -5.48
CA PRO A 418 -6.23 -2.45 -6.74
C PRO A 418 -4.97 -1.62 -6.58
N SER A 419 -4.88 -0.76 -5.54
CA SER A 419 -3.73 0.08 -5.25
C SER A 419 -2.41 -0.70 -5.22
N TYR A 420 -2.42 -1.90 -4.66
CA TYR A 420 -1.25 -2.76 -4.56
C TYR A 420 -0.72 -3.22 -5.93
N ALA A 421 -1.60 -3.55 -6.87
CA ALA A 421 -1.20 -3.95 -8.21
C ALA A 421 -0.79 -2.74 -9.06
N LEU A 422 -1.52 -1.62 -8.93
CA LEU A 422 -1.20 -0.37 -9.59
C LEU A 422 0.16 0.15 -9.16
N GLY A 423 0.50 0.10 -7.87
CA GLY A 423 1.80 0.48 -7.37
C GLY A 423 2.94 -0.27 -8.04
N SER A 424 2.81 -1.60 -8.20
CA SER A 424 3.80 -2.41 -8.91
C SER A 424 3.96 -1.99 -10.38
N ALA A 425 2.85 -1.70 -11.08
CA ALA A 425 2.87 -1.30 -12.48
C ALA A 425 3.44 0.11 -12.69
N TYR A 426 3.07 1.08 -11.85
CA TYR A 426 3.66 2.42 -11.85
C TYR A 426 5.18 2.36 -11.67
N GLY A 427 5.67 1.54 -10.75
CA GLY A 427 7.09 1.39 -10.47
C GLY A 427 7.91 1.01 -11.69
N VAL A 428 7.43 0.06 -12.49
CA VAL A 428 8.14 -0.37 -13.73
C VAL A 428 8.10 0.73 -14.79
N GLN A 429 6.98 1.43 -14.97
CA GLN A 429 6.89 2.51 -15.95
C GLN A 429 7.82 3.68 -15.58
N ILE A 430 7.91 4.02 -14.28
CA ILE A 430 8.86 5.02 -13.77
C ILE A 430 10.29 4.56 -13.97
N LEU A 431 10.62 3.30 -13.66
CA LEU A 431 11.95 2.73 -13.88
C LEU A 431 12.37 2.90 -15.35
N ARG A 432 11.50 2.58 -16.32
CA ARG A 432 11.80 2.75 -17.75
C ARG A 432 12.05 4.20 -18.15
N THR A 433 11.48 5.15 -17.44
CA THR A 433 11.75 6.56 -17.68
C THR A 433 13.08 6.98 -17.04
N MET A 434 13.36 6.55 -15.81
CA MET A 434 14.61 6.80 -15.10
C MET A 434 15.82 6.23 -15.86
N GLU A 435 15.69 5.04 -16.46
CA GLU A 435 16.74 4.41 -17.28
C GLU A 435 17.16 5.20 -18.53
N LYS A 436 16.37 6.20 -18.95
CA LYS A 436 16.76 7.12 -20.04
C LYS A 436 17.81 8.14 -19.58
N ASP A 437 17.89 8.43 -18.31
CA ASP A 437 18.76 9.44 -17.73
C ASP A 437 20.07 8.85 -17.22
N PHE A 438 20.05 7.64 -16.66
CA PHE A 438 21.24 6.92 -16.17
C PHE A 438 21.00 5.41 -16.02
N ASP A 439 22.09 4.66 -15.87
CA ASP A 439 22.05 3.22 -15.63
C ASP A 439 21.74 2.92 -14.15
N VAL A 440 20.46 2.65 -13.89
CA VAL A 440 19.91 2.38 -12.55
C VAL A 440 20.55 1.14 -11.93
N PHE A 441 20.73 0.07 -12.72
CA PHE A 441 21.29 -1.17 -12.19
C PHE A 441 22.81 -1.10 -12.00
N ALA A 442 23.53 -0.25 -12.73
CA ALA A 442 24.94 0.03 -12.42
C ALA A 442 25.10 0.78 -11.09
N CYS A 443 24.13 1.65 -10.72
CA CYS A 443 24.08 2.24 -9.39
C CYS A 443 23.79 1.19 -8.30
N ALA A 444 22.80 0.32 -8.52
CA ALA A 444 22.44 -0.75 -7.60
C ALA A 444 23.61 -1.73 -7.36
N ALA A 445 24.36 -2.09 -8.42
CA ALA A 445 25.54 -2.98 -8.33
C ALA A 445 26.70 -2.40 -7.51
N LYS A 446 26.71 -1.08 -7.29
CA LYS A 446 27.72 -0.38 -6.47
C LYS A 446 27.19 -0.02 -5.06
N GLY A 447 25.90 -0.26 -4.80
CA GLY A 447 25.23 0.21 -3.58
C GLY A 447 25.06 1.73 -3.53
N ASP A 448 25.20 2.43 -4.63
CA ASP A 448 24.98 3.87 -4.72
C ASP A 448 23.53 4.16 -5.12
N LEU A 449 22.62 4.10 -4.14
CA LEU A 449 21.18 4.34 -4.38
C LEU A 449 20.80 5.84 -4.31
N LEU A 450 21.75 6.72 -3.98
CA LEU A 450 21.46 8.16 -3.88
C LEU A 450 21.01 8.80 -5.18
N PRO A 451 21.59 8.48 -6.37
CA PRO A 451 21.09 9.00 -7.65
C PRO A 451 19.65 8.61 -7.93
N ILE A 452 19.25 7.39 -7.55
CA ILE A 452 17.88 6.88 -7.69
C ILE A 452 16.93 7.69 -6.81
N ARG A 453 17.26 7.85 -5.52
CA ARG A 453 16.50 8.68 -4.56
C ARG A 453 16.36 10.12 -5.04
N ASP A 454 17.43 10.72 -5.50
CA ASP A 454 17.44 12.13 -5.91
C ASP A 454 16.61 12.35 -7.17
N TRP A 455 16.63 11.40 -8.10
CA TRP A 455 15.75 11.41 -9.27
C TRP A 455 14.27 11.28 -8.85
N LEU A 456 13.94 10.32 -7.98
CA LEU A 456 12.59 10.15 -7.44
C LEU A 456 12.11 11.41 -6.70
N LYS A 457 12.99 12.05 -5.93
CA LYS A 457 12.68 13.31 -5.25
C LYS A 457 12.33 14.42 -6.23
N ALA A 458 13.08 14.55 -7.31
CA ALA A 458 12.89 15.60 -8.31
C ALA A 458 11.64 15.42 -9.16
N HIS A 459 11.34 14.18 -9.56
CA HIS A 459 10.31 13.89 -10.56
C HIS A 459 9.04 13.27 -9.99
N VAL A 460 9.12 12.60 -8.84
CA VAL A 460 8.03 11.81 -8.26
C VAL A 460 7.48 12.47 -7.01
N PHE A 461 8.31 12.64 -5.96
CA PHE A 461 7.84 13.14 -4.66
C PHE A 461 7.43 14.62 -4.70
N SER A 462 8.06 15.41 -5.58
CA SER A 462 7.81 16.85 -5.71
C SER A 462 6.40 17.21 -6.17
N ILE A 463 5.65 16.27 -6.74
CA ILE A 463 4.33 16.52 -7.33
C ILE A 463 3.23 15.57 -6.84
N ALA A 464 3.57 14.50 -6.13
CA ALA A 464 2.63 13.41 -5.84
C ALA A 464 1.40 13.87 -5.06
N SER A 465 1.58 14.63 -3.97
CA SER A 465 0.48 15.08 -3.11
C SER A 465 -0.39 16.19 -3.70
N VAL A 466 -0.07 16.68 -4.91
CA VAL A 466 -0.80 17.76 -5.58
C VAL A 466 -1.30 17.38 -6.98
N THR A 467 -1.25 16.11 -7.33
CA THR A 467 -1.71 15.56 -8.61
C THR A 467 -2.59 14.33 -8.39
N THR A 468 -3.46 14.05 -9.36
CA THR A 468 -4.14 12.76 -9.44
C THR A 468 -3.18 11.68 -9.99
N PRO A 469 -3.45 10.37 -9.81
CA PRO A 469 -2.59 9.31 -10.34
C PRO A 469 -2.30 9.41 -11.84
N ASP A 470 -3.28 9.77 -12.67
CA ASP A 470 -3.07 9.90 -14.11
C ASP A 470 -2.24 11.15 -14.46
N GLU A 471 -2.51 12.29 -13.81
CA GLU A 471 -1.70 13.51 -13.96
C GLU A 471 -0.25 13.26 -13.54
N TRP A 472 -0.05 12.56 -12.42
CA TRP A 472 1.24 12.22 -11.85
C TRP A 472 2.06 11.35 -12.80
N ILE A 473 1.51 10.20 -13.23
CA ILE A 473 2.27 9.28 -14.10
C ILE A 473 2.55 9.90 -15.48
N ARG A 474 1.63 10.71 -16.03
CA ARG A 474 1.85 11.46 -17.27
C ARG A 474 2.93 12.52 -17.12
N ALA A 475 2.96 13.24 -16.01
CA ALA A 475 3.99 14.24 -15.76
C ALA A 475 5.39 13.62 -15.69
N ILE A 476 5.51 12.41 -15.12
CA ILE A 476 6.77 11.70 -14.97
C ILE A 476 7.20 11.02 -16.29
N THR A 477 6.26 10.36 -16.96
CA THR A 477 6.61 9.39 -18.04
C THR A 477 6.18 9.83 -19.45
N GLY A 478 5.29 10.82 -19.55
CA GLY A 478 4.73 11.35 -20.79
C GLY A 478 3.44 10.66 -21.26
N GLU A 479 3.00 9.59 -20.56
CA GLU A 479 1.77 8.84 -20.90
C GLU A 479 1.05 8.33 -19.64
N SER A 480 -0.24 7.97 -19.77
CA SER A 480 -1.01 7.28 -18.73
C SER A 480 -0.37 5.95 -18.36
N LEU A 481 -0.84 5.33 -17.26
CA LEU A 481 -0.44 3.99 -16.89
C LEU A 481 -0.63 3.02 -18.08
N ASN A 482 0.48 2.42 -18.49
CA ASN A 482 0.53 1.43 -19.56
C ASN A 482 0.99 0.09 -18.97
N PRO A 483 0.10 -0.90 -18.83
CA PRO A 483 0.41 -2.19 -18.21
C PRO A 483 1.48 -2.98 -18.97
N ASP A 484 1.73 -2.71 -20.26
CA ASP A 484 2.70 -3.43 -21.07
C ASP A 484 4.13 -3.33 -20.54
N TYR A 485 4.49 -2.22 -19.89
CA TYR A 485 5.80 -2.09 -19.23
C TYR A 485 5.98 -3.15 -18.14
N PHE A 486 4.99 -3.25 -17.24
CA PHE A 486 5.01 -4.21 -16.14
C PHE A 486 4.95 -5.66 -16.61
N LEU A 487 4.03 -5.96 -17.50
CA LEU A 487 3.85 -7.31 -18.03
C LEU A 487 5.10 -7.79 -18.80
N THR A 488 5.69 -6.93 -19.64
CA THR A 488 6.91 -7.24 -20.38
C THR A 488 8.11 -7.43 -19.43
N TYR A 489 8.19 -6.64 -18.36
CA TYR A 489 9.21 -6.83 -17.32
C TYR A 489 9.09 -8.20 -16.66
N LEU A 490 7.89 -8.58 -16.19
CA LEU A 490 7.67 -9.88 -15.58
C LEU A 490 7.99 -11.04 -16.53
N GLU A 491 7.49 -10.98 -17.76
CA GLU A 491 7.76 -12.03 -18.76
C GLU A 491 9.26 -12.20 -19.02
N LYS A 492 9.99 -11.11 -19.22
CA LYS A 492 11.45 -11.17 -19.46
C LYS A 492 12.19 -11.73 -18.24
N LYS A 493 11.91 -11.21 -17.06
CA LYS A 493 12.58 -11.62 -15.82
C LYS A 493 12.36 -13.11 -15.55
N PHE A 494 11.09 -13.55 -15.53
CA PHE A 494 10.75 -14.91 -15.13
C PHE A 494 11.03 -15.94 -16.22
N SER A 495 10.93 -15.59 -17.51
CA SER A 495 11.39 -16.48 -18.60
C SER A 495 12.89 -16.73 -18.51
N ALA A 496 13.69 -15.69 -18.28
CA ALA A 496 15.13 -15.83 -18.09
C ALA A 496 15.49 -16.62 -16.82
N LEU A 497 14.81 -16.32 -15.71
CA LEU A 497 15.03 -16.99 -14.42
C LEU A 497 14.81 -18.50 -14.50
N TYR A 498 13.75 -18.93 -15.20
CA TYR A 498 13.34 -20.33 -15.34
C TYR A 498 13.84 -20.99 -16.62
N ALA A 499 14.67 -20.31 -17.42
CA ALA A 499 15.22 -20.79 -18.69
C ALA A 499 14.12 -21.26 -19.67
N LEU A 500 12.98 -20.57 -19.70
CA LEU A 500 11.91 -20.84 -20.66
C LEU A 500 12.32 -20.34 -22.05
N THR A 501 12.10 -21.17 -23.07
CA THR A 501 12.38 -20.87 -24.49
C THR A 501 11.16 -20.32 -25.21
#